data_ab5c5fa7d3360a0d3de814bd1525ca82
#
_entry.id   ab5c5fa7d3360a0d3de814bd1525ca82
#
_cell.length_a   1.000
_cell.length_b   1.000
_cell.length_c   1.000
_cell.angle_alpha   90.00
_cell.angle_beta   90.00
_cell.angle_gamma   90.00
#
_symmetry.space_group_name_H-M   'P 1'
#
loop_
_entity.id
_entity.type
_entity.pdbx_description
1 polymer ?
#
loop_
_entity_poly.entity_id
_entity_poly.type
_entity_poly.pdbx_seq_one_letter_code
_entity_poly.pdbx_strand_id
1 'polypeptide(L)'
;MYKRQGIGDTIRVSLAAEPEKEVEAGFNILRAVGFPVTGPEVITCPTCGRTQYPCTEIANEVEKRLQGYKKSIKVAVMGCVVNGPGEAREADLGLAGGRDKGIIFRKGEVIRSVKGQEALLAAFMEELQTLLNEKGQPA
;
A
#
# COMPACT_ATOMS: atom_id res chain seq x y z
N MET A 1 -19.61 11.14 -10.62
CA MET A 1 -18.24 11.18 -11.20
C MET A 1 -18.26 10.43 -12.51
N TYR A 2 -18.05 11.12 -13.63
CA TYR A 2 -18.24 10.60 -14.99
C TYR A 2 -17.30 9.44 -15.36
N LYS A 3 -16.07 9.42 -14.82
CA LYS A 3 -15.12 8.34 -15.10
C LYS A 3 -15.59 6.97 -14.65
N ARG A 4 -16.26 6.87 -13.52
CA ARG A 4 -16.87 5.62 -13.05
C ARG A 4 -17.95 5.09 -13.99
N GLN A 5 -18.54 5.97 -14.77
CA GLN A 5 -19.58 5.65 -15.76
C GLN A 5 -19.00 5.36 -17.15
N GLY A 6 -17.67 5.40 -17.32
CA GLY A 6 -17.00 5.21 -18.60
C GLY A 6 -17.13 6.41 -19.57
N ILE A 7 -17.47 7.58 -19.08
CA ILE A 7 -17.72 8.77 -19.93
C ILE A 7 -16.44 9.63 -20.01
N GLY A 8 -16.07 9.98 -21.25
CA GLY A 8 -14.96 10.88 -21.61
C GLY A 8 -13.58 10.22 -21.51
N ASP A 9 -12.66 10.71 -22.32
CA ASP A 9 -11.32 10.15 -22.53
C ASP A 9 -10.23 10.84 -21.69
N THR A 10 -10.55 11.97 -21.08
CA THR A 10 -9.58 12.77 -20.30
C THR A 10 -10.06 13.02 -18.89
N ILE A 11 -9.13 13.28 -17.99
CA ILE A 11 -9.38 13.74 -16.63
C ILE A 11 -8.50 14.98 -16.36
N ARG A 12 -9.04 15.95 -15.66
CA ARG A 12 -8.31 17.10 -15.16
C ARG A 12 -8.36 17.11 -13.64
N VAL A 13 -7.22 17.29 -13.04
CA VAL A 13 -7.05 17.51 -11.59
C VAL A 13 -6.37 18.86 -11.41
N SER A 14 -6.79 19.63 -10.43
CA SER A 14 -6.13 20.89 -10.04
C SER A 14 -5.92 20.89 -8.54
N LEU A 15 -4.68 21.08 -8.13
CA LEU A 15 -4.25 21.11 -6.74
C LEU A 15 -3.44 22.38 -6.48
N ALA A 16 -3.44 22.87 -5.24
CA ALA A 16 -2.51 23.90 -4.80
C ALA A 16 -1.15 23.25 -4.42
N ALA A 17 -0.51 22.58 -5.39
CA ALA A 17 0.72 21.80 -5.22
C ALA A 17 1.52 21.80 -6.53
N GLU A 18 2.69 21.15 -6.51
CA GLU A 18 3.50 20.95 -7.71
C GLU A 18 2.74 20.18 -8.80
N PRO A 19 2.96 20.48 -10.10
CA PRO A 19 2.20 19.87 -11.20
C PRO A 19 2.25 18.34 -11.23
N GLU A 20 3.36 17.73 -10.78
CA GLU A 20 3.53 16.28 -10.69
C GLU A 20 2.52 15.65 -9.75
N LYS A 21 2.11 16.37 -8.71
CA LYS A 21 1.08 15.92 -7.75
C LYS A 21 -0.31 15.87 -8.36
N GLU A 22 -0.60 16.71 -9.33
CA GLU A 22 -1.86 16.67 -10.08
C GLU A 22 -1.94 15.40 -10.95
N VAL A 23 -0.83 15.04 -11.59
CA VAL A 23 -0.72 13.80 -12.39
C VAL A 23 -0.87 12.58 -11.50
N GLU A 24 -0.16 12.53 -10.36
CA GLU A 24 -0.25 11.45 -9.38
C GLU A 24 -1.68 11.28 -8.87
N ALA A 25 -2.32 12.38 -8.48
CA ALA A 25 -3.71 12.36 -8.03
C ALA A 25 -4.67 11.89 -9.14
N GLY A 26 -4.43 12.29 -10.39
CA GLY A 26 -5.19 11.82 -11.54
C GLY A 26 -5.13 10.30 -11.71
N PHE A 27 -3.95 9.72 -11.65
CA PHE A 27 -3.77 8.27 -11.70
C PHE A 27 -4.41 7.55 -10.50
N ASN A 28 -4.30 8.10 -9.30
CA ASN A 28 -4.93 7.54 -8.11
C ASN A 28 -6.46 7.54 -8.21
N ILE A 29 -7.06 8.62 -8.76
CA ILE A 29 -8.49 8.69 -9.04
C ILE A 29 -8.90 7.63 -10.07
N LEU A 30 -8.15 7.48 -11.17
CA LEU A 30 -8.45 6.49 -12.19
C LEU A 30 -8.40 5.07 -11.63
N ARG A 31 -7.38 4.75 -10.83
CA ARG A 31 -7.24 3.46 -10.14
C ARG A 31 -8.42 3.20 -9.20
N ALA A 32 -8.79 4.19 -8.38
CA ALA A 32 -9.91 4.08 -7.43
C ALA A 32 -11.28 3.84 -8.10
N VAL A 33 -11.44 4.21 -9.36
CA VAL A 33 -12.67 3.95 -10.13
C VAL A 33 -12.57 2.74 -11.05
N GLY A 34 -11.52 1.92 -10.92
CA GLY A 34 -11.37 0.63 -11.57
C GLY A 34 -10.71 0.64 -12.95
N PHE A 35 -10.09 1.76 -13.36
CA PHE A 35 -9.28 1.75 -14.58
C PHE A 35 -7.96 0.99 -14.36
N PRO A 36 -7.45 0.27 -15.38
CA PRO A 36 -6.19 -0.45 -15.29
C PRO A 36 -5.01 0.52 -15.32
N VAL A 37 -4.63 1.01 -14.15
CA VAL A 37 -3.46 1.88 -13.97
C VAL A 37 -2.30 1.04 -13.45
N THR A 38 -1.22 1.01 -14.21
CA THR A 38 0.02 0.33 -13.80
C THR A 38 0.74 1.11 -12.69
N GLY A 39 1.49 0.39 -11.85
CA GLY A 39 2.25 0.97 -10.75
C GLY A 39 1.84 0.42 -9.39
N PRO A 40 2.57 0.80 -8.34
CA PRO A 40 2.30 0.35 -6.98
C PRO A 40 1.02 0.99 -6.43
N GLU A 41 0.33 0.24 -5.60
CA GLU A 41 -0.82 0.68 -4.81
C GLU A 41 -0.55 0.39 -3.34
N VAL A 42 -0.57 1.41 -2.50
CA VAL A 42 -0.43 1.27 -1.06
C VAL A 42 -1.80 1.47 -0.42
N ILE A 43 -2.28 0.44 0.27
CA ILE A 43 -3.54 0.45 1.00
C ILE A 43 -3.22 0.68 2.47
N THR A 44 -3.65 1.80 3.01
CA THR A 44 -3.38 2.17 4.40
C THR A 44 -4.67 2.17 5.22
N CYS A 45 -4.58 1.61 6.42
CA CYS A 45 -5.67 1.64 7.40
C CYS A 45 -5.96 3.09 7.84
N PRO A 46 -7.25 3.50 7.97
CA PRO A 46 -7.63 4.84 8.40
C PRO A 46 -7.41 5.11 9.90
N THR A 47 -6.60 4.33 10.58
CA THR A 47 -6.20 4.51 11.99
C THR A 47 -7.37 4.71 12.95
N CYS A 48 -8.10 3.66 13.24
CA CYS A 48 -9.15 3.67 14.27
C CYS A 48 -8.56 3.49 15.70
N GLY A 49 -9.39 3.52 16.74
CA GLY A 49 -8.96 3.33 18.14
C GLY A 49 -8.28 1.98 18.45
N ARG A 50 -8.21 1.04 17.49
CA ARG A 50 -7.48 -0.22 17.60
C ARG A 50 -6.04 -0.15 17.08
N THR A 51 -5.66 0.93 16.41
CA THR A 51 -4.29 1.13 15.92
C THR A 51 -3.35 1.35 17.11
N GLN A 52 -2.31 0.53 17.20
CA GLN A 52 -1.38 0.51 18.34
C GLN A 52 0.08 0.68 17.91
N TYR A 53 0.31 1.17 16.69
CA TYR A 53 1.65 1.43 16.16
C TYR A 53 1.60 2.55 15.10
N PRO A 54 2.73 3.16 14.71
CA PRO A 54 2.76 4.33 13.81
C PRO A 54 2.48 3.93 12.34
N CYS A 55 1.24 3.56 12.08
CA CYS A 55 0.79 3.04 10.78
C CYS A 55 1.05 4.02 9.62
N THR A 56 0.81 5.31 9.84
CA THR A 56 1.02 6.36 8.84
C THR A 56 2.48 6.55 8.47
N GLU A 57 3.38 6.52 9.47
CA GLU A 57 4.81 6.66 9.24
C GLU A 57 5.36 5.50 8.44
N ILE A 58 4.92 4.27 8.77
CA ILE A 58 5.30 3.06 8.05
C ILE A 58 4.75 3.09 6.62
N ALA A 59 3.51 3.53 6.42
CA ALA A 59 2.93 3.67 5.09
C ALA A 59 3.73 4.64 4.22
N ASN A 60 4.12 5.80 4.76
CA ASN A 60 4.95 6.77 4.07
C ASN A 60 6.33 6.20 3.69
N GLU A 61 6.93 5.37 4.55
CA GLU A 61 8.21 4.72 4.25
C GLU A 61 8.06 3.68 3.12
N VAL A 62 6.98 2.91 3.15
CA VAL A 62 6.64 1.96 2.07
C VAL A 62 6.41 2.69 0.74
N GLU A 63 5.67 3.79 0.76
CA GLU A 63 5.43 4.62 -0.44
C GLU A 63 6.74 5.15 -1.03
N LYS A 64 7.65 5.68 -0.19
CA LYS A 64 8.98 6.11 -0.63
C LYS A 64 9.76 4.97 -1.27
N ARG A 65 9.73 3.78 -0.69
CA ARG A 65 10.42 2.60 -1.22
C ARG A 65 9.87 2.15 -2.57
N LEU A 66 8.58 2.38 -2.81
CA LEU A 66 7.91 2.03 -4.06
C LEU A 66 7.99 3.14 -5.13
N GLN A 67 8.57 4.31 -4.81
CA GLN A 67 8.76 5.37 -5.80
C GLN A 67 9.59 4.88 -6.98
N GLY A 68 9.10 5.16 -8.19
CA GLY A 68 9.75 4.70 -9.44
C GLY A 68 9.47 3.25 -9.83
N TYR A 69 8.80 2.48 -8.99
CA TYR A 69 8.38 1.12 -9.37
C TYR A 69 7.22 1.18 -10.37
N LYS A 70 7.38 0.51 -11.52
CA LYS A 70 6.43 0.64 -12.65
C LYS A 70 5.43 -0.50 -12.76
N LYS A 71 5.66 -1.62 -12.09
CA LYS A 71 4.77 -2.77 -12.18
C LYS A 71 3.65 -2.70 -11.14
N SER A 72 2.53 -3.33 -11.44
CA SER A 72 1.43 -3.42 -10.50
C SER A 72 1.79 -4.30 -9.31
N ILE A 73 1.70 -3.72 -8.13
CA ILE A 73 1.87 -4.38 -6.85
C ILE A 73 0.92 -3.73 -5.85
N LYS A 74 0.22 -4.52 -5.07
CA LYS A 74 -0.64 -4.05 -3.97
C LYS A 74 0.02 -4.35 -2.65
N VAL A 75 0.34 -3.30 -1.90
CA VAL A 75 0.96 -3.40 -0.57
C VAL A 75 0.02 -2.82 0.46
N ALA A 76 -0.18 -3.51 1.59
CA ALA A 76 -1.10 -3.08 2.62
C ALA A 76 -0.37 -2.79 3.95
N VAL A 77 -0.70 -1.65 4.58
CA VAL A 77 -0.24 -1.28 5.91
C VAL A 77 -1.46 -1.13 6.82
N MET A 78 -1.69 -2.15 7.67
CA MET A 78 -2.91 -2.27 8.48
C MET A 78 -2.65 -2.01 9.95
N GLY A 79 -3.50 -1.20 10.58
CA GLY A 79 -3.36 -0.73 11.96
C GLY A 79 -3.60 -1.77 13.04
N CYS A 80 -4.17 -2.93 12.73
CA CYS A 80 -4.38 -4.00 13.71
C CYS A 80 -4.38 -5.39 13.08
N VAL A 81 -3.95 -6.39 13.86
CA VAL A 81 -3.87 -7.79 13.42
C VAL A 81 -5.22 -8.47 13.28
N VAL A 82 -6.28 -7.88 13.85
CA VAL A 82 -7.62 -8.50 13.86
C VAL A 82 -8.30 -8.38 12.50
N ASN A 83 -8.36 -7.18 11.95
CA ASN A 83 -9.05 -6.91 10.69
C ASN A 83 -8.10 -6.87 9.47
N GLY A 84 -6.81 -6.58 9.73
CA GLY A 84 -5.84 -6.33 8.67
C GLY A 84 -5.79 -7.37 7.57
N PRO A 85 -5.59 -8.67 7.87
CA PRO A 85 -5.52 -9.70 6.84
C PRO A 85 -6.83 -9.89 6.06
N GLY A 86 -7.97 -9.66 6.70
CA GLY A 86 -9.29 -9.74 6.07
C GLY A 86 -9.57 -8.58 5.11
N GLU A 87 -9.31 -7.35 5.57
CA GLU A 87 -9.53 -6.12 4.80
C GLU A 87 -8.54 -5.98 3.63
N ALA A 88 -7.33 -6.52 3.78
CA ALA A 88 -6.28 -6.48 2.78
C ALA A 88 -6.00 -7.84 2.11
N ARG A 89 -7.00 -8.71 2.02
CA ARG A 89 -6.85 -10.07 1.44
C ARG A 89 -6.27 -10.07 0.03
N GLU A 90 -6.56 -9.06 -0.77
CA GLU A 90 -6.10 -8.95 -2.15
C GLU A 90 -4.70 -8.33 -2.27
N ALA A 91 -4.08 -7.89 -1.17
CA ALA A 91 -2.74 -7.35 -1.21
C ALA A 91 -1.71 -8.45 -1.51
N ASP A 92 -0.75 -8.13 -2.40
CA ASP A 92 0.36 -9.02 -2.70
C ASP A 92 1.26 -9.23 -1.47
N LEU A 93 1.41 -8.17 -0.65
CA LEU A 93 2.12 -8.19 0.62
C LEU A 93 1.43 -7.24 1.59
N GLY A 94 1.26 -7.63 2.82
CA GLY A 94 0.66 -6.78 3.84
C GLY A 94 1.33 -6.93 5.20
N LEU A 95 1.23 -5.86 5.96
CA LEU A 95 1.69 -5.72 7.32
C LEU A 95 0.49 -5.36 8.19
N ALA A 96 0.33 -6.02 9.33
CA ALA A 96 -0.63 -5.62 10.35
C ALA A 96 0.06 -5.57 11.72
N GLY A 97 0.14 -4.39 12.28
CA GLY A 97 0.80 -4.14 13.56
C GLY A 97 -0.13 -4.26 14.76
N GLY A 98 0.48 -4.46 15.92
CA GLY A 98 -0.14 -4.43 17.24
C GLY A 98 0.86 -3.88 18.25
N ARG A 99 0.47 -3.84 19.55
CA ARG A 99 1.28 -3.24 20.61
C ARG A 99 2.68 -3.87 20.73
N ASP A 100 2.74 -5.19 20.78
CA ASP A 100 3.99 -5.92 21.04
C ASP A 100 4.40 -6.86 19.91
N LYS A 101 3.50 -7.12 18.98
CA LYS A 101 3.73 -8.00 17.85
C LYS A 101 2.95 -7.54 16.62
N GLY A 102 3.47 -7.86 15.46
CA GLY A 102 2.78 -7.70 14.21
C GLY A 102 2.90 -8.96 13.35
N ILE A 103 2.18 -8.95 12.27
CA ILE A 103 2.18 -10.04 11.29
C ILE A 103 2.44 -9.48 9.90
N ILE A 104 3.11 -10.28 9.10
CA ILE A 104 3.27 -10.06 7.67
C ILE A 104 2.44 -11.13 6.96
N PHE A 105 1.70 -10.75 5.94
CA PHE A 105 0.83 -11.65 5.20
C PHE A 105 0.93 -11.41 3.69
N ARG A 106 0.70 -12.46 2.92
CA ARG A 106 0.57 -12.41 1.45
C ARG A 106 -0.80 -12.96 1.07
N LYS A 107 -1.57 -12.19 0.29
CA LYS A 107 -2.92 -12.59 -0.18
C LYS A 107 -3.83 -13.09 0.95
N GLY A 108 -3.75 -12.42 2.11
CA GLY A 108 -4.53 -12.76 3.30
C GLY A 108 -3.96 -13.86 4.18
N GLU A 109 -2.95 -14.62 3.75
CA GLU A 109 -2.30 -15.67 4.52
C GLU A 109 -1.11 -15.12 5.31
N VAL A 110 -1.07 -15.41 6.61
CA VAL A 110 0.03 -14.97 7.49
C VAL A 110 1.29 -15.79 7.18
N ILE A 111 2.35 -15.11 6.73
CA ILE A 111 3.64 -15.75 6.43
C ILE A 111 4.67 -15.58 7.54
N ARG A 112 4.56 -14.51 8.34
CA ARG A 112 5.53 -14.23 9.40
C ARG A 112 4.86 -13.50 10.57
N SER A 113 5.23 -13.84 11.79
CA SER A 113 4.85 -13.10 13.00
C SER A 113 6.12 -12.59 13.69
N VAL A 114 6.17 -11.31 13.99
CA VAL A 114 7.37 -10.64 14.51
C VAL A 114 7.02 -9.87 15.77
N LYS A 115 7.88 -9.93 16.77
CA LYS A 115 7.77 -9.15 18.00
C LYS A 115 8.59 -7.86 17.87
N GLY A 116 8.03 -6.75 18.32
CA GLY A 116 8.65 -5.43 18.27
C GLY A 116 8.41 -4.71 16.94
N GLN A 117 8.24 -3.40 17.02
CA GLN A 117 7.85 -2.57 15.85
C GLN A 117 9.00 -2.41 14.85
N GLU A 118 10.22 -2.17 15.33
CA GLU A 118 11.40 -2.03 14.47
C GLU A 118 11.73 -3.32 13.72
N ALA A 119 11.68 -4.46 14.43
CA ALA A 119 11.90 -5.77 13.84
C ALA A 119 10.81 -6.11 12.80
N LEU A 120 9.56 -5.68 13.06
CA LEU A 120 8.46 -5.87 12.14
C LEU A 120 8.65 -5.08 10.84
N LEU A 121 9.06 -3.81 10.94
CA LEU A 121 9.35 -2.98 9.78
C LEU A 121 10.53 -3.55 8.98
N ALA A 122 11.61 -3.92 9.63
CA ALA A 122 12.77 -4.52 8.97
C ALA A 122 12.39 -5.80 8.22
N ALA A 123 11.69 -6.73 8.89
CA ALA A 123 11.22 -7.96 8.28
C ALA A 123 10.26 -7.71 7.10
N PHE A 124 9.40 -6.71 7.22
CA PHE A 124 8.49 -6.33 6.13
C PHE A 124 9.24 -5.78 4.91
N MET A 125 10.27 -4.95 5.13
CA MET A 125 11.09 -4.40 4.05
C MET A 125 11.90 -5.50 3.34
N GLU A 126 12.37 -6.52 4.05
CA GLU A 126 13.00 -7.71 3.47
C GLU A 126 12.02 -8.46 2.54
N GLU A 127 10.81 -8.74 3.03
CA GLU A 127 9.77 -9.41 2.25
C GLU A 127 9.33 -8.57 1.04
N LEU A 128 9.24 -7.26 1.20
CA LEU A 128 8.94 -6.32 0.12
C LEU A 128 10.02 -6.37 -0.96
N GLN A 129 11.30 -6.31 -0.58
CA GLN A 129 12.42 -6.40 -1.52
C GLN A 129 12.41 -7.73 -2.27
N THR A 130 12.15 -8.83 -1.59
CA THR A 130 12.01 -10.17 -2.20
C THR A 130 10.90 -10.18 -3.23
N LEU A 131 9.72 -9.64 -2.89
CA LEU A 131 8.59 -9.56 -3.79
C LEU A 131 8.86 -8.67 -5.02
N LEU A 132 9.58 -7.55 -4.84
CA LEU A 132 9.97 -6.69 -5.95
C LEU A 132 10.92 -7.41 -6.92
N ASN A 133 11.85 -8.20 -6.39
CA ASN A 133 12.78 -9.01 -7.18
C ASN A 133 12.04 -10.13 -7.93
N GLU A 134 11.11 -10.83 -7.27
CA GLU A 134 10.26 -11.87 -7.89
C GLU A 134 9.45 -11.31 -9.08
N LYS A 135 8.94 -10.09 -8.94
CA LYS A 135 8.21 -9.41 -10.03
C LYS A 135 9.14 -8.79 -11.10
N GLY A 136 10.46 -8.92 -10.95
CA GLY A 136 11.46 -8.66 -11.98
C GLY A 136 11.77 -7.18 -12.21
N GLN A 137 12.04 -6.44 -11.17
CA GLN A 137 12.78 -5.18 -11.26
C GLN A 137 14.14 -5.37 -10.60
N PRO A 138 15.27 -5.14 -11.33
CA PRO A 138 16.56 -5.04 -10.68
C PRO A 138 16.53 -3.86 -9.69
N ALA A 139 17.20 -4.05 -8.59
CA ALA A 139 17.38 -3.05 -7.54
C ALA A 139 18.02 -1.77 -8.05
#